data_a04fef2fbe81cb3f3e496f452af8fc30
#
_entry.id   a04fef2fbe81cb3f3e496f452af8fc30
#
_cell.length_a   1.000
_cell.length_b   1.000
_cell.length_c   1.000
_cell.angle_alpha   90.00
_cell.angle_beta   90.00
_cell.angle_gamma   90.00
#
_symmetry.space_group_name_H-M   'P 1'
#
loop_
_entity.id
_entity.type
_entity.pdbx_description
1 polymer ?
#
loop_
_entity_poly.entity_id
_entity_poly.type
_entity_poly.pdbx_seq_one_letter_code
_entity_poly.pdbx_strand_id
1 'polypeptide(L)'
;QAGVPPIHIDAYSNCNVTMLESLTSATQCLRAQQTIALGYCRIVKEHQHKIHSSIIRKVVAYLETDLSANLTLNTLAQHLGVNASYLSTLFTKEMGTSLTDYVNHYRIDHAKTLLANTDVPIKDIALRCRIGDVHYFTRLFKRISGMTPKAWRESASGLHREGKKKL
;
A
#
# COMPACT_ATOMS: atom_id res chain seq x y z
N GLN A 1 16.51 -12.56 -14.20
CA GLN A 1 17.42 -11.44 -13.84
C GLN A 1 16.82 -10.70 -12.66
N ALA A 2 17.62 -10.52 -11.57
CA ALA A 2 17.14 -9.92 -10.31
C ALA A 2 16.98 -8.38 -10.37
N GLY A 3 17.25 -7.74 -11.50
CA GLY A 3 17.08 -6.30 -11.73
C GLY A 3 17.99 -5.39 -10.89
N VAL A 4 18.99 -5.93 -10.19
CA VAL A 4 19.95 -5.13 -9.39
C VAL A 4 20.85 -4.32 -10.33
N PRO A 5 21.02 -3.00 -10.10
CA PRO A 5 21.93 -2.19 -10.90
C PRO A 5 23.36 -2.73 -10.89
N PRO A 6 24.07 -2.74 -12.04
CA PRO A 6 25.43 -3.26 -12.14
C PRO A 6 26.39 -2.68 -11.12
N ILE A 7 26.30 -1.38 -10.85
CA ILE A 7 27.19 -0.68 -9.92
C ILE A 7 27.22 -1.29 -8.50
N HIS A 8 26.11 -1.82 -8.01
CA HIS A 8 26.06 -2.49 -6.69
C HIS A 8 26.68 -3.88 -6.75
N ILE A 9 26.53 -4.57 -7.86
CA ILE A 9 27.13 -5.89 -8.09
C ILE A 9 28.64 -5.74 -8.27
N ASP A 10 29.07 -4.78 -9.09
CA ASP A 10 30.49 -4.53 -9.39
C ASP A 10 31.26 -4.11 -8.14
N ALA A 11 30.71 -3.22 -7.32
CA ALA A 11 31.34 -2.80 -6.08
C ALA A 11 31.55 -3.98 -5.12
N TYR A 12 30.56 -4.87 -4.98
CA TYR A 12 30.68 -6.05 -4.16
C TYR A 12 31.62 -7.09 -4.76
N SER A 13 31.62 -7.28 -6.09
CA SER A 13 32.52 -8.17 -6.79
C SER A 13 33.98 -7.76 -6.62
N ASN A 14 34.29 -6.47 -6.78
CA ASN A 14 35.65 -5.96 -6.63
C ASN A 14 36.19 -6.16 -5.20
N CYS A 15 35.36 -5.94 -4.18
CA CYS A 15 35.72 -6.22 -2.80
C CYS A 15 36.02 -7.73 -2.57
N ASN A 16 35.27 -8.60 -3.22
CA ASN A 16 35.48 -10.05 -3.11
C ASN A 16 36.74 -10.54 -3.82
N VAL A 17 37.13 -9.93 -4.94
CA VAL A 17 38.40 -10.27 -5.63
C VAL A 17 39.59 -10.07 -4.71
N THR A 18 39.71 -8.92 -4.05
CA THR A 18 40.79 -8.64 -3.09
C THR A 18 40.80 -9.63 -1.93
N MET A 19 39.62 -10.03 -1.44
CA MET A 19 39.51 -11.05 -0.40
C MET A 19 39.99 -12.42 -0.88
N LEU A 20 39.61 -12.83 -2.12
CA LEU A 20 40.01 -14.11 -2.69
C LEU A 20 41.51 -14.23 -2.92
N GLU A 21 42.17 -13.14 -3.34
CA GLU A 21 43.63 -13.07 -3.53
C GLU A 21 44.42 -13.31 -2.23
N SER A 22 43.82 -13.06 -1.07
CA SER A 22 44.45 -13.25 0.23
C SER A 22 44.33 -14.67 0.81
N LEU A 23 43.62 -15.59 0.14
CA LEU A 23 43.31 -16.90 0.66
C LEU A 23 44.46 -17.89 0.43
N THR A 24 44.88 -18.57 1.52
CA THR A 24 46.01 -19.52 1.49
C THR A 24 45.62 -20.95 1.81
N SER A 25 44.37 -21.22 2.19
CA SER A 25 43.93 -22.59 2.56
C SER A 25 42.56 -22.95 1.99
N ALA A 26 42.31 -24.26 1.78
CA ALA A 26 41.05 -24.79 1.30
C ALA A 26 39.85 -24.44 2.22
N THR A 27 40.07 -24.43 3.51
CA THR A 27 39.05 -24.07 4.51
C THR A 27 38.68 -22.60 4.45
N GLN A 28 39.64 -21.73 4.17
CA GLN A 28 39.39 -20.29 3.93
C GLN A 28 38.59 -20.09 2.63
N CYS A 29 38.92 -20.83 1.56
CA CYS A 29 38.18 -20.77 0.29
C CYS A 29 36.71 -21.18 0.47
N LEU A 30 36.42 -22.25 1.18
CA LEU A 30 35.04 -22.69 1.45
C LEU A 30 34.23 -21.64 2.23
N ARG A 31 34.81 -21.05 3.27
CA ARG A 31 34.18 -19.99 4.04
C ARG A 31 33.92 -18.73 3.20
N ALA A 32 34.90 -18.37 2.35
CA ALA A 32 34.78 -17.24 1.45
C ALA A 32 33.64 -17.43 0.45
N GLN A 33 33.51 -18.62 -0.16
CA GLN A 33 32.38 -18.92 -1.04
C GLN A 33 31.02 -18.71 -0.37
N GLN A 34 30.84 -19.21 0.85
CA GLN A 34 29.60 -19.01 1.60
C GLN A 34 29.33 -17.53 1.89
N THR A 35 30.34 -16.77 2.33
CA THR A 35 30.22 -15.35 2.63
C THR A 35 29.86 -14.55 1.38
N ILE A 36 30.50 -14.82 0.24
CA ILE A 36 30.23 -14.18 -1.03
C ILE A 36 28.80 -14.46 -1.51
N ALA A 37 28.39 -15.74 -1.48
CA ALA A 37 27.04 -16.14 -1.89
C ALA A 37 25.94 -15.44 -1.04
N LEU A 38 26.10 -15.44 0.29
CA LEU A 38 25.18 -14.76 1.20
C LEU A 38 25.14 -13.25 0.98
N GLY A 39 26.27 -12.64 0.66
CA GLY A 39 26.36 -11.22 0.33
C GLY A 39 25.59 -10.84 -0.93
N TYR A 40 25.69 -11.62 -2.00
CA TYR A 40 24.87 -11.43 -3.21
C TYR A 40 23.39 -11.63 -2.92
N CYS A 41 23.02 -12.68 -2.16
CA CYS A 41 21.62 -12.87 -1.76
C CYS A 41 21.07 -11.67 -0.99
N ARG A 42 21.85 -11.06 -0.09
CA ARG A 42 21.46 -9.87 0.67
C ARG A 42 21.25 -8.68 -0.25
N ILE A 43 22.17 -8.39 -1.17
CA ILE A 43 22.06 -7.28 -2.14
C ILE A 43 20.79 -7.44 -2.98
N VAL A 44 20.51 -8.62 -3.50
CA VAL A 44 19.29 -8.92 -4.27
C VAL A 44 18.04 -8.67 -3.41
N LYS A 45 18.02 -9.20 -2.19
CA LYS A 45 16.88 -9.05 -1.26
C LYS A 45 16.59 -7.58 -0.91
N GLU A 46 17.63 -6.80 -0.59
CA GLU A 46 17.50 -5.38 -0.28
C GLU A 46 17.01 -4.58 -1.48
N HIS A 47 17.49 -4.91 -2.68
CA HIS A 47 17.04 -4.26 -3.90
C HIS A 47 15.58 -4.57 -4.23
N GLN A 48 15.18 -5.84 -4.13
CA GLN A 48 13.78 -6.24 -4.30
C GLN A 48 12.87 -5.53 -3.31
N HIS A 49 13.26 -5.46 -2.02
CA HIS A 49 12.47 -4.73 -1.03
C HIS A 49 12.29 -3.25 -1.38
N LYS A 50 13.34 -2.57 -1.87
CA LYS A 50 13.25 -1.17 -2.31
C LYS A 50 12.31 -0.98 -3.50
N ILE A 51 12.32 -1.91 -4.47
CA ILE A 51 11.40 -1.88 -5.62
C ILE A 51 9.96 -2.10 -5.17
N HIS A 52 9.72 -3.12 -4.33
CA HIS A 52 8.40 -3.43 -3.81
C HIS A 52 7.79 -2.23 -3.07
N SER A 53 8.52 -1.65 -2.12
CA SER A 53 8.09 -0.45 -1.40
C SER A 53 7.85 0.75 -2.31
N SER A 54 8.59 0.86 -3.43
CA SER A 54 8.36 1.90 -4.44
C SER A 54 7.04 1.70 -5.18
N ILE A 55 6.70 0.47 -5.58
CA ILE A 55 5.41 0.16 -6.24
C ILE A 55 4.25 0.47 -5.29
N ILE A 56 4.32 -0.01 -4.05
CA ILE A 56 3.26 0.23 -3.06
C ILE A 56 3.09 1.72 -2.76
N ARG A 57 4.17 2.48 -2.61
CA ARG A 57 4.08 3.95 -2.45
C ARG A 57 3.39 4.63 -3.63
N LYS A 58 3.67 4.21 -4.86
CA LYS A 58 3.00 4.74 -6.05
C LYS A 58 1.51 4.39 -6.06
N VAL A 59 1.12 3.17 -5.64
CA VAL A 59 -0.29 2.79 -5.48
C VAL A 59 -0.97 3.71 -4.47
N VAL A 60 -0.42 3.87 -3.27
CA VAL A 60 -1.01 4.71 -2.21
C VAL A 60 -1.11 6.17 -2.67
N ALA A 61 -0.06 6.74 -3.26
CA ALA A 61 -0.08 8.10 -3.78
C ALA A 61 -1.14 8.28 -4.87
N TYR A 62 -1.33 7.29 -5.76
CA TYR A 62 -2.36 7.34 -6.79
C TYR A 62 -3.77 7.31 -6.18
N LEU A 63 -3.98 6.50 -5.14
CA LEU A 63 -5.27 6.44 -4.40
C LEU A 63 -5.60 7.76 -3.70
N GLU A 64 -4.59 8.48 -3.21
CA GLU A 64 -4.76 9.76 -2.53
C GLU A 64 -5.07 10.92 -3.48
N THR A 65 -4.56 10.87 -4.72
CA THR A 65 -4.73 11.95 -5.71
C THR A 65 -6.07 11.93 -6.41
N ASP A 66 -6.67 10.77 -6.62
CA ASP A 66 -7.93 10.66 -7.38
C ASP A 66 -8.87 9.57 -6.85
N LEU A 67 -9.67 9.95 -5.85
CA LEU A 67 -10.81 9.13 -5.38
C LEU A 67 -11.85 8.86 -6.48
N SER A 68 -11.86 9.68 -7.54
CA SER A 68 -12.84 9.61 -8.62
C SER A 68 -12.48 8.58 -9.68
N ALA A 69 -11.23 8.13 -9.75
CA ALA A 69 -10.76 7.14 -10.71
C ALA A 69 -11.41 5.76 -10.47
N ASN A 70 -11.49 4.99 -11.54
CA ASN A 70 -11.93 3.58 -11.45
C ASN A 70 -10.79 2.74 -10.85
N LEU A 71 -10.67 2.79 -9.51
CA LEU A 71 -9.59 2.19 -8.73
C LEU A 71 -9.78 0.67 -8.63
N THR A 72 -9.64 -0.02 -9.76
CA THR A 72 -9.58 -1.48 -9.80
C THR A 72 -8.13 -1.96 -9.79
N LEU A 73 -7.92 -3.18 -9.31
CA LEU A 73 -6.60 -3.82 -9.36
C LEU A 73 -6.00 -3.79 -10.79
N ASN A 74 -6.85 -4.03 -11.81
CA ASN A 74 -6.41 -4.07 -13.20
C ASN A 74 -5.98 -2.69 -13.71
N THR A 75 -6.76 -1.62 -13.40
CA THR A 75 -6.42 -0.26 -13.83
C THR A 75 -5.12 0.22 -13.17
N LEU A 76 -4.93 -0.06 -11.90
CA LEU A 76 -3.69 0.27 -11.18
C LEU A 76 -2.49 -0.53 -11.71
N ALA A 77 -2.66 -1.83 -11.94
CA ALA A 77 -1.61 -2.67 -12.51
C ALA A 77 -1.18 -2.19 -13.90
N GLN A 78 -2.13 -1.83 -14.75
CA GLN A 78 -1.88 -1.28 -16.08
C GLN A 78 -1.15 0.07 -15.99
N HIS A 79 -1.59 0.96 -15.11
CA HIS A 79 -0.95 2.28 -14.92
C HIS A 79 0.50 2.17 -14.43
N LEU A 80 0.78 1.17 -13.59
CA LEU A 80 2.12 0.91 -13.06
C LEU A 80 2.99 0.01 -13.94
N GLY A 81 2.46 -0.51 -15.05
CA GLY A 81 3.18 -1.42 -15.94
C GLY A 81 3.52 -2.78 -15.30
N VAL A 82 2.70 -3.26 -14.36
CA VAL A 82 2.91 -4.52 -13.66
C VAL A 82 1.75 -5.49 -13.88
N ASN A 83 1.99 -6.79 -13.61
CA ASN A 83 0.92 -7.78 -13.65
C ASN A 83 -0.04 -7.63 -12.46
N ALA A 84 -1.36 -7.76 -12.69
CA ALA A 84 -2.38 -7.60 -11.66
C ALA A 84 -2.26 -8.62 -10.51
N SER A 85 -1.96 -9.88 -10.82
CA SER A 85 -1.76 -10.92 -9.80
C SER A 85 -0.54 -10.64 -8.94
N TYR A 86 0.55 -10.18 -9.57
CA TYR A 86 1.75 -9.74 -8.87
C TYR A 86 1.46 -8.56 -7.94
N LEU A 87 0.77 -7.52 -8.43
CA LEU A 87 0.38 -6.36 -7.62
C LEU A 87 -0.49 -6.76 -6.43
N SER A 88 -1.47 -7.64 -6.63
CA SER A 88 -2.36 -8.14 -5.57
C SER A 88 -1.59 -8.85 -4.46
N THR A 89 -0.70 -9.76 -4.83
CA THR A 89 0.14 -10.52 -3.86
C THR A 89 1.09 -9.60 -3.12
N LEU A 90 1.75 -8.69 -3.84
CA LEU A 90 2.66 -7.71 -3.27
C LEU A 90 1.96 -6.78 -2.29
N PHE A 91 0.80 -6.23 -2.69
CA PHE A 91 0.02 -5.32 -1.86
C PHE A 91 -0.42 -5.99 -0.55
N THR A 92 -0.99 -7.19 -0.66
CA THR A 92 -1.42 -7.96 0.53
C THR A 92 -0.24 -8.30 1.45
N LYS A 93 0.91 -8.65 0.88
CA LYS A 93 2.12 -8.98 1.65
C LYS A 93 2.66 -7.77 2.42
N GLU A 94 2.68 -6.59 1.80
CA GLU A 94 3.27 -5.39 2.41
C GLU A 94 2.29 -4.58 3.27
N MET A 95 1.00 -4.55 2.91
CA MET A 95 -0.03 -3.78 3.60
C MET A 95 -0.87 -4.60 4.59
N GLY A 96 -0.75 -5.94 4.58
CA GLY A 96 -1.52 -6.84 5.44
C GLY A 96 -3.01 -6.94 5.10
N THR A 97 -3.46 -6.31 4.02
CA THR A 97 -4.86 -6.28 3.57
C THR A 97 -4.96 -6.30 2.06
N SER A 98 -6.11 -6.73 1.51
CA SER A 98 -6.32 -6.67 0.07
C SER A 98 -6.42 -5.22 -0.43
N LEU A 99 -6.01 -4.98 -1.69
CA LEU A 99 -6.16 -3.65 -2.31
C LEU A 99 -7.63 -3.20 -2.32
N THR A 100 -8.56 -4.10 -2.57
CA THR A 100 -10.00 -3.81 -2.57
C THR A 100 -10.50 -3.36 -1.19
N ASP A 101 -10.07 -4.04 -0.12
CA ASP A 101 -10.43 -3.65 1.24
C ASP A 101 -9.78 -2.32 1.61
N TYR A 102 -8.53 -2.10 1.24
CA TYR A 102 -7.84 -0.82 1.46
C TYR A 102 -8.59 0.34 0.79
N VAL A 103 -8.96 0.21 -0.50
CA VAL A 103 -9.74 1.20 -1.23
C VAL A 103 -11.11 1.42 -0.57
N ASN A 104 -11.77 0.37 -0.12
CA ASN A 104 -13.04 0.46 0.58
C ASN A 104 -12.93 1.22 1.89
N HIS A 105 -11.91 0.95 2.69
CA HIS A 105 -11.64 1.69 3.94
C HIS A 105 -11.42 3.17 3.64
N TYR A 106 -10.59 3.49 2.66
CA TYR A 106 -10.31 4.87 2.25
C TYR A 106 -11.57 5.63 1.80
N ARG A 107 -12.44 4.99 0.99
CA ARG A 107 -13.73 5.56 0.56
C ARG A 107 -14.69 5.80 1.74
N ILE A 108 -14.72 4.88 2.70
CA ILE A 108 -15.57 5.03 3.89
C ILE A 108 -15.04 6.13 4.82
N ASP A 109 -13.75 6.29 4.98
CA ASP A 109 -13.18 7.39 5.78
C ASP A 109 -13.47 8.76 5.14
N HIS A 110 -13.41 8.86 3.81
CA HIS A 110 -13.89 10.06 3.11
C HIS A 110 -15.39 10.29 3.34
N ALA A 111 -16.22 9.24 3.29
CA ALA A 111 -17.64 9.33 3.57
C ALA A 111 -17.93 9.79 5.01
N LYS A 112 -17.16 9.33 6.00
CA LYS A 112 -17.27 9.79 7.40
C LYS A 112 -17.06 11.30 7.51
N THR A 113 -16.04 11.82 6.80
CA THR A 113 -15.74 13.26 6.75
C THR A 113 -16.90 14.06 6.13
N LEU A 114 -17.47 13.58 5.01
CA LEU A 114 -18.62 14.23 4.37
C LEU A 114 -19.87 14.19 5.26
N LEU A 115 -20.14 13.06 5.91
CA LEU A 115 -21.28 12.90 6.82
C LEU A 115 -21.19 13.81 8.04
N ALA A 116 -19.99 14.03 8.57
CA ALA A 116 -19.77 14.88 9.74
C ALA A 116 -19.84 16.37 9.43
N ASN A 117 -19.38 16.78 8.22
CA ASN A 117 -19.17 18.20 7.90
C ASN A 117 -20.21 18.76 6.92
N THR A 118 -21.13 17.95 6.39
CA THR A 118 -22.09 18.39 5.39
C THR A 118 -23.46 17.76 5.55
N ASP A 119 -24.51 18.45 5.05
CA ASP A 119 -25.88 17.94 5.00
C ASP A 119 -26.19 17.21 3.68
N VAL A 120 -25.19 16.89 2.89
CA VAL A 120 -25.33 16.17 1.60
C VAL A 120 -26.08 14.85 1.82
N PRO A 121 -27.12 14.53 1.00
CA PRO A 121 -27.86 13.28 1.10
C PRO A 121 -26.94 12.04 1.07
N ILE A 122 -27.26 11.02 1.87
CA ILE A 122 -26.45 9.79 1.95
C ILE A 122 -26.26 9.15 0.57
N LYS A 123 -27.29 9.20 -0.30
CA LYS A 123 -27.23 8.74 -1.67
C LYS A 123 -26.12 9.45 -2.47
N ASP A 124 -26.02 10.76 -2.32
CA ASP A 124 -25.04 11.57 -3.06
C ASP A 124 -23.63 11.39 -2.49
N ILE A 125 -23.51 11.15 -1.18
CA ILE A 125 -22.23 10.76 -0.55
C ILE A 125 -21.76 9.41 -1.10
N ALA A 126 -22.64 8.42 -1.22
CA ALA A 126 -22.29 7.13 -1.80
C ALA A 126 -21.76 7.28 -3.23
N LEU A 127 -22.40 8.11 -4.04
CA LEU A 127 -21.95 8.42 -5.41
C LEU A 127 -20.58 9.12 -5.42
N ARG A 128 -20.38 10.13 -4.57
CA ARG A 128 -19.08 10.85 -4.45
C ARG A 128 -17.95 9.93 -4.01
N CYS A 129 -18.26 8.95 -3.15
CA CYS A 129 -17.30 7.93 -2.72
C CYS A 129 -17.15 6.78 -3.74
N ARG A 130 -17.75 6.89 -4.94
CA ARG A 130 -17.72 5.86 -5.99
C ARG A 130 -18.25 4.49 -5.53
N ILE A 131 -19.24 4.51 -4.67
CA ILE A 131 -20.02 3.33 -4.26
C ILE A 131 -21.43 3.57 -4.76
N GLY A 132 -21.70 3.18 -6.03
CA GLY A 132 -22.92 3.57 -6.74
C GLY A 132 -24.23 3.04 -6.16
N ASP A 133 -24.20 1.92 -5.42
CA ASP A 133 -25.36 1.33 -4.76
C ASP A 133 -25.44 1.76 -3.29
N VAL A 134 -26.49 2.49 -2.91
CA VAL A 134 -26.71 3.01 -1.56
C VAL A 134 -26.90 1.89 -0.52
N HIS A 135 -27.50 0.76 -0.90
CA HIS A 135 -27.71 -0.36 0.00
C HIS A 135 -26.37 -1.06 0.27
N TYR A 136 -25.56 -1.24 -0.78
CA TYR A 136 -24.19 -1.75 -0.63
C TYR A 136 -23.34 -0.80 0.19
N PHE A 137 -23.39 0.51 -0.09
CA PHE A 137 -22.69 1.55 0.68
C PHE A 137 -23.06 1.48 2.17
N THR A 138 -24.35 1.41 2.50
CA THR A 138 -24.82 1.35 3.90
C THR A 138 -24.30 0.11 4.63
N ARG A 139 -24.31 -1.06 3.98
CA ARG A 139 -23.76 -2.30 4.54
C ARG A 139 -22.26 -2.22 4.73
N LEU A 140 -21.54 -1.71 3.72
CA LEU A 140 -20.08 -1.54 3.75
C LEU A 140 -19.67 -0.55 4.84
N PHE A 141 -20.35 0.60 4.91
CA PHE A 141 -20.13 1.61 5.95
C PHE A 141 -20.33 1.03 7.35
N LYS A 142 -21.44 0.34 7.59
CA LYS A 142 -21.72 -0.31 8.88
C LYS A 142 -20.67 -1.38 9.22
N ARG A 143 -20.23 -2.18 8.24
CA ARG A 143 -19.18 -3.20 8.44
C ARG A 143 -17.85 -2.58 8.88
N ILE A 144 -17.47 -1.44 8.28
CA ILE A 144 -16.16 -0.80 8.52
C ILE A 144 -16.20 0.12 9.76
N SER A 145 -17.31 0.88 9.97
CA SER A 145 -17.40 1.89 11.03
C SER A 145 -18.17 1.43 12.28
N GLY A 146 -18.82 0.26 12.23
CA GLY A 146 -19.63 -0.28 13.31
C GLY A 146 -21.05 0.26 13.36
N MET A 147 -21.38 1.36 12.69
CA MET A 147 -22.70 1.99 12.70
C MET A 147 -23.15 2.42 11.30
N THR A 148 -24.44 2.74 11.15
CA THR A 148 -25.00 3.18 9.86
C THR A 148 -24.55 4.61 9.53
N PRO A 149 -24.54 5.01 8.23
CA PRO A 149 -24.23 6.39 7.82
C PRO A 149 -25.11 7.44 8.51
N LYS A 150 -26.41 7.12 8.70
CA LYS A 150 -27.36 7.99 9.41
C LYS A 150 -26.96 8.19 10.86
N ALA A 151 -26.70 7.09 11.59
CA ALA A 151 -26.28 7.15 12.99
C ALA A 151 -24.94 7.90 13.16
N TRP A 152 -24.00 7.71 12.20
CA TRP A 152 -22.75 8.47 12.19
C TRP A 152 -22.96 9.98 12.08
N ARG A 153 -23.85 10.42 11.17
CA ARG A 153 -24.20 11.84 11.00
C ARG A 153 -24.83 12.41 12.27
N GLU A 154 -25.77 11.68 12.86
CA GLU A 154 -26.46 12.11 14.09
C GLU A 154 -25.48 12.26 15.26
N SER A 155 -24.54 11.33 15.42
CA SER A 155 -23.51 11.39 16.46
C SER A 155 -22.56 12.58 16.26
N ALA A 156 -22.13 12.84 15.03
CA ALA A 156 -21.26 13.98 14.70
C ALA A 156 -21.98 15.33 14.92
N SER A 157 -23.27 15.41 14.57
CA SER A 157 -24.08 16.63 14.77
C SER A 157 -24.37 16.93 16.24
N GLY A 158 -24.46 15.88 17.09
CA GLY A 158 -24.61 16.01 18.55
C GLY A 158 -23.39 16.68 19.19
N LEU A 159 -22.18 16.30 18.79
CA LEU A 159 -20.93 16.89 19.29
C LEU A 159 -20.80 18.38 18.92
N HIS A 160 -21.32 18.80 17.76
CA HIS A 160 -21.30 20.21 17.35
C HIS A 160 -22.31 21.10 18.10
N ARG A 161 -23.42 20.53 18.61
CA ARG A 161 -24.43 21.27 19.39
C ARG A 161 -24.02 21.50 20.84
N GLU A 162 -23.26 20.60 21.44
CA GLU A 162 -22.79 20.77 22.83
C GLU A 162 -21.62 21.78 22.92
N GLY A 163 -20.78 21.90 21.89
CA GLY A 163 -19.70 22.88 21.82
C GLY A 163 -20.19 24.33 21.72
N LYS A 164 -21.40 24.57 21.19
CA LYS A 164 -22.02 25.93 21.08
C LYS A 164 -22.81 26.37 22.30
N LYS A 165 -23.03 25.50 23.28
CA LYS A 165 -23.74 25.86 24.54
C LYS A 165 -22.80 26.25 25.70
N LYS A 166 -21.51 26.27 25.49
CA LYS A 166 -20.48 26.63 26.49
C LYS A 166 -19.67 27.89 26.16
N LEU A 167 -20.23 28.79 25.33
CA LEU A 167 -19.67 30.13 25.10
C LEU A 167 -20.71 31.19 25.50
#